data_145660840a7b2f8dc242ddebe5e60894
#
_entry.id   145660840a7b2f8dc242ddebe5e60894
#
_cell.length_a   1.000
_cell.length_b   1.000
_cell.length_c   1.000
_cell.angle_alpha   90.00
_cell.angle_beta   90.00
_cell.angle_gamma   90.00
#
_symmetry.space_group_name_H-M   'P 1'
#
loop_
_entity.id
_entity.type
_entity.pdbx_description
1 polymer ?
#
loop_
_entity_poly.entity_id
_entity_poly.type
_entity_poly.pdbx_seq_one_letter_code
_entity_poly.pdbx_strand_id
1 'polypeptide(L)'
;MITVADVMKLPSMYGATILAGHAGISNPVESVTVLEYGQITSTLDELFSQTEFQGNALIISSFATIADDVDAQCENIRRYHAIGSVGFILFYIGLILPSVDDRVIACCNELDLVLITMPGDIRTHKYSDVIGDIYHAIFKDQQAGSNYVSTLIRRFSNLPAEQRNTGTLLRMLSNHLQASIILTDYKKSISNIVCWPQSLSELLSKDLKIKTSG
;
A
#
# COMPACT_ATOMS: atom_id res chain seq x y z
N MET A 1 -0.85 6.89 -2.56
CA MET A 1 -0.14 5.60 -2.34
C MET A 1 -0.54 4.64 -3.43
N ILE A 2 0.43 3.91 -4.00
CA ILE A 2 0.13 2.86 -4.98
C ILE A 2 -0.44 1.63 -4.26
N THR A 3 -1.26 0.86 -4.96
CA THR A 3 -1.89 -0.36 -4.44
C THR A 3 -1.35 -1.59 -5.16
N VAL A 4 -1.65 -2.81 -4.65
CA VAL A 4 -1.35 -4.06 -5.37
C VAL A 4 -1.99 -4.04 -6.78
N ALA A 5 -3.21 -3.48 -6.92
CA ALA A 5 -3.86 -3.31 -8.22
C ALA A 5 -3.05 -2.42 -9.19
N ASP A 6 -2.34 -1.43 -8.68
CA ASP A 6 -1.48 -0.58 -9.49
C ASP A 6 -0.17 -1.29 -9.86
N VAL A 7 0.38 -2.08 -8.94
CA VAL A 7 1.54 -2.96 -9.22
C VAL A 7 1.23 -3.92 -10.37
N MET A 8 0.05 -4.54 -10.38
CA MET A 8 -0.36 -5.45 -11.47
C MET A 8 -0.41 -4.81 -12.86
N LYS A 9 -0.45 -3.48 -12.95
CA LYS A 9 -0.46 -2.73 -14.22
C LYS A 9 0.95 -2.36 -14.70
N LEU A 10 1.99 -2.61 -13.92
CA LEU A 10 3.36 -2.28 -14.28
C LEU A 10 3.86 -3.14 -15.45
N PRO A 11 4.72 -2.62 -16.33
CA PRO A 11 5.24 -3.37 -17.47
C PRO A 11 5.92 -4.68 -17.10
N SER A 12 6.68 -4.68 -15.99
CA SER A 12 7.37 -5.87 -15.48
C SER A 12 6.44 -6.98 -14.97
N MET A 13 5.16 -6.65 -14.71
CA MET A 13 4.13 -7.59 -14.28
C MET A 13 3.30 -8.17 -15.44
N TYR A 14 3.70 -7.91 -16.68
CA TYR A 14 2.98 -8.45 -17.84
C TYR A 14 2.90 -9.97 -17.80
N GLY A 15 1.68 -10.50 -17.92
CA GLY A 15 1.40 -11.94 -17.83
C GLY A 15 1.34 -12.50 -16.42
N ALA A 16 1.56 -11.70 -15.37
CA ALA A 16 1.36 -12.11 -13.99
C ALA A 16 -0.13 -12.37 -13.70
N THR A 17 -0.41 -13.34 -12.82
CA THR A 17 -1.78 -13.70 -12.42
C THR A 17 -1.92 -13.72 -10.91
N ILE A 18 -3.09 -13.30 -10.41
CA ILE A 18 -3.43 -13.41 -9.00
C ILE A 18 -4.10 -14.76 -8.78
N LEU A 19 -3.49 -15.60 -7.92
CA LEU A 19 -4.02 -16.92 -7.57
C LEU A 19 -4.92 -16.90 -6.33
N ALA A 20 -4.65 -16.00 -5.38
CA ALA A 20 -5.35 -15.96 -4.09
C ALA A 20 -5.36 -14.54 -3.50
N GLY A 21 -6.14 -14.33 -2.43
CA GLY A 21 -6.17 -13.09 -1.66
C GLY A 21 -6.72 -11.90 -2.43
N HIS A 22 -7.69 -12.10 -3.32
CA HIS A 22 -8.25 -11.04 -4.17
C HIS A 22 -8.82 -9.85 -3.38
N ALA A 23 -9.25 -10.06 -2.13
CA ALA A 23 -9.74 -8.98 -1.28
C ALA A 23 -8.64 -7.97 -0.93
N GLY A 24 -7.37 -8.41 -0.88
CA GLY A 24 -6.21 -7.57 -0.59
C GLY A 24 -5.70 -6.71 -1.75
N ILE A 25 -6.32 -6.76 -2.93
CA ILE A 25 -5.82 -6.06 -4.13
C ILE A 25 -5.76 -4.54 -3.98
N SER A 26 -6.56 -3.97 -3.09
CA SER A 26 -6.57 -2.54 -2.77
C SER A 26 -5.58 -2.15 -1.66
N ASN A 27 -4.87 -3.11 -1.06
CA ASN A 27 -3.89 -2.81 -0.02
C ASN A 27 -2.77 -1.93 -0.59
N PRO A 28 -2.32 -0.91 0.20
CA PRO A 28 -1.22 -0.05 -0.21
C PRO A 28 0.09 -0.83 -0.27
N VAL A 29 0.98 -0.43 -1.18
CA VAL A 29 2.33 -0.97 -1.32
C VAL A 29 3.33 0.14 -1.03
N GLU A 30 4.16 -0.04 0.00
CA GLU A 30 5.17 0.94 0.43
C GLU A 30 6.60 0.44 0.20
N SER A 31 6.77 -0.88 0.07
CA SER A 31 8.07 -1.49 -0.19
C SER A 31 7.94 -2.82 -0.93
N VAL A 32 9.06 -3.29 -1.45
CA VAL A 32 9.20 -4.64 -1.99
C VAL A 32 10.51 -5.24 -1.49
N THR A 33 10.50 -6.50 -1.11
CA THR A 33 11.69 -7.22 -0.64
C THR A 33 11.74 -8.62 -1.21
N VAL A 34 12.93 -9.24 -1.17
CA VAL A 34 13.16 -10.61 -1.65
C VAL A 34 13.33 -11.53 -0.46
N LEU A 35 12.63 -12.65 -0.47
CA LEU A 35 12.71 -13.70 0.53
C LEU A 35 13.06 -15.04 -0.11
N GLU A 36 14.27 -15.50 0.10
CA GLU A 36 14.73 -16.83 -0.36
C GLU A 36 15.17 -17.74 0.79
N TYR A 37 14.85 -17.36 2.05
CA TYR A 37 15.18 -18.16 3.22
C TYR A 37 14.08 -19.19 3.50
N GLY A 38 14.47 -20.45 3.67
CA GLY A 38 13.54 -21.54 3.97
C GLY A 38 13.16 -21.60 5.43
N GLN A 39 14.16 -21.57 6.31
CA GLN A 39 13.97 -21.58 7.75
C GLN A 39 14.56 -20.31 8.34
N ILE A 40 13.72 -19.57 9.03
CA ILE A 40 14.16 -18.37 9.75
C ILE A 40 14.64 -18.81 11.12
N THR A 41 15.93 -18.66 11.36
CA THR A 41 16.52 -18.85 12.69
C THR A 41 16.12 -17.68 13.59
N SER A 42 16.18 -17.87 14.94
CA SER A 42 15.88 -16.82 15.92
C SER A 42 16.68 -15.53 15.69
N THR A 43 17.90 -15.64 15.17
CA THR A 43 18.76 -14.50 14.83
C THR A 43 18.24 -13.72 13.62
N LEU A 44 17.66 -14.40 12.63
CA LEU A 44 17.01 -13.76 11.49
C LEU A 44 15.69 -13.10 11.91
N ASP A 45 14.96 -13.70 12.84
CA ASP A 45 13.75 -13.11 13.42
C ASP A 45 14.03 -11.77 14.12
N GLU A 46 15.10 -11.65 14.88
CA GLU A 46 15.52 -10.41 15.52
C GLU A 46 15.94 -9.35 14.48
N LEU A 47 16.66 -9.76 13.45
CA LEU A 47 17.09 -8.87 12.36
C LEU A 47 15.90 -8.33 11.56
N PHE A 48 14.94 -9.17 11.20
CA PHE A 48 13.77 -8.75 10.42
C PHE A 48 12.75 -7.98 11.25
N SER A 49 12.62 -8.26 12.55
CA SER A 49 11.69 -7.52 13.42
C SER A 49 12.15 -6.09 13.74
N GLN A 50 13.45 -5.82 13.64
CA GLN A 50 14.00 -4.53 14.06
C GLN A 50 14.30 -3.53 12.93
N THR A 51 14.48 -3.95 11.68
CA THR A 51 15.11 -3.05 10.69
C THR A 51 14.52 -3.02 9.28
N GLU A 52 13.79 -4.01 8.81
CA GLU A 52 13.51 -4.10 7.37
C GLU A 52 12.03 -4.11 6.96
N PHE A 53 11.10 -4.36 7.87
CA PHE A 53 9.68 -4.40 7.54
C PHE A 53 8.93 -3.17 8.07
N GLN A 54 8.70 -2.21 7.20
CA GLN A 54 7.90 -1.02 7.52
C GLN A 54 6.38 -1.24 7.32
N GLY A 55 5.93 -2.49 7.18
CA GLY A 55 4.54 -2.79 6.80
C GLY A 55 4.28 -2.56 5.30
N ASN A 56 3.13 -3.01 4.82
CA ASN A 56 2.67 -2.84 3.43
C ASN A 56 3.71 -3.29 2.37
N ALA A 57 4.50 -4.34 2.70
CA ALA A 57 5.52 -4.86 1.81
C ALA A 57 4.97 -5.95 0.87
N LEU A 58 5.39 -5.93 -0.39
CA LEU A 58 5.29 -7.09 -1.28
C LEU A 58 6.55 -7.94 -1.15
N ILE A 59 6.38 -9.25 -1.04
CA ILE A 59 7.47 -10.22 -0.92
C ILE A 59 7.68 -10.91 -2.26
N ILE A 60 8.89 -10.85 -2.81
CA ILE A 60 9.29 -11.63 -3.97
C ILE A 60 9.99 -12.91 -3.48
N SER A 61 9.55 -14.07 -3.97
CA SER A 61 10.16 -15.35 -3.63
C SER A 61 10.01 -16.37 -4.76
N SER A 62 10.87 -17.35 -4.77
CA SER A 62 10.71 -18.59 -5.53
C SER A 62 10.48 -19.81 -4.63
N PHE A 63 10.53 -19.62 -3.30
CA PHE A 63 10.55 -20.68 -2.30
C PHE A 63 11.62 -21.75 -2.55
N ALA A 64 12.73 -21.35 -3.18
CA ALA A 64 13.77 -22.28 -3.67
C ALA A 64 14.27 -23.27 -2.59
N THR A 65 14.40 -22.81 -1.35
CA THR A 65 14.91 -23.63 -0.24
C THR A 65 13.85 -24.50 0.44
N ILE A 66 12.57 -24.28 0.13
CA ILE A 66 11.40 -24.99 0.69
C ILE A 66 10.39 -25.38 -0.40
N ALA A 67 10.88 -25.61 -1.63
CA ALA A 67 10.01 -25.90 -2.78
C ALA A 67 9.12 -27.15 -2.56
N ASP A 68 9.65 -28.14 -1.83
CA ASP A 68 8.97 -29.38 -1.52
C ASP A 68 8.32 -29.40 -0.13
N ASP A 69 8.39 -28.28 0.64
CA ASP A 69 7.86 -28.18 2.00
C ASP A 69 6.72 -27.13 2.06
N VAL A 70 5.51 -27.59 1.75
CA VAL A 70 4.30 -26.76 1.73
C VAL A 70 3.96 -26.19 3.11
N ASP A 71 4.25 -26.92 4.18
CA ASP A 71 3.99 -26.46 5.54
C ASP A 71 4.91 -25.29 5.90
N ALA A 72 6.18 -25.34 5.51
CA ALA A 72 7.13 -24.24 5.65
C ALA A 72 6.74 -23.04 4.77
N GLN A 73 6.22 -23.26 3.56
CA GLN A 73 5.68 -22.18 2.71
C GLN A 73 4.52 -21.46 3.40
N CYS A 74 3.55 -22.19 3.92
CA CYS A 74 2.41 -21.62 4.64
C CYS A 74 2.83 -20.90 5.93
N GLU A 75 3.80 -21.46 6.67
CA GLU A 75 4.33 -20.82 7.88
C GLU A 75 5.00 -19.48 7.56
N ASN A 76 5.84 -19.44 6.52
CA ASN A 76 6.45 -18.18 6.05
C ASN A 76 5.38 -17.16 5.64
N ILE A 77 4.36 -17.56 4.92
CA ILE A 77 3.26 -16.67 4.52
C ILE A 77 2.58 -16.07 5.76
N ARG A 78 2.19 -16.88 6.75
CA ARG A 78 1.54 -16.40 7.98
C ARG A 78 2.45 -15.45 8.76
N ARG A 79 3.72 -15.78 8.86
CA ARG A 79 4.71 -14.95 9.55
C ARG A 79 4.86 -13.57 8.91
N TYR A 80 5.04 -13.52 7.59
CA TYR A 80 5.20 -12.25 6.87
C TYR A 80 3.91 -11.43 6.86
N HIS A 81 2.76 -12.09 6.79
CA HIS A 81 1.48 -11.41 6.98
C HIS A 81 1.38 -10.76 8.37
N ALA A 82 1.79 -11.46 9.43
CA ALA A 82 1.75 -10.95 10.81
C ALA A 82 2.62 -9.70 11.03
N ILE A 83 3.67 -9.49 10.25
CA ILE A 83 4.53 -8.29 10.29
C ILE A 83 4.14 -7.23 9.25
N GLY A 84 3.02 -7.40 8.55
CA GLY A 84 2.43 -6.38 7.69
C GLY A 84 2.71 -6.52 6.19
N SER A 85 3.13 -7.70 5.71
CA SER A 85 3.18 -7.98 4.28
C SER A 85 1.77 -7.97 3.68
N VAL A 86 1.63 -7.42 2.46
CA VAL A 86 0.36 -7.32 1.74
C VAL A 86 0.23 -8.34 0.61
N GLY A 87 1.31 -9.04 0.27
CA GLY A 87 1.26 -10.09 -0.76
C GLY A 87 2.62 -10.71 -1.05
N PHE A 88 2.56 -11.80 -1.82
CA PHE A 88 3.70 -12.51 -2.37
C PHE A 88 3.66 -12.49 -3.90
N ILE A 89 4.84 -12.33 -4.53
CA ILE A 89 5.05 -12.48 -5.96
C ILE A 89 5.96 -13.68 -6.15
N LEU A 90 5.40 -14.79 -6.64
CA LEU A 90 6.13 -16.04 -6.86
C LEU A 90 6.70 -16.11 -8.27
N PHE A 91 7.99 -16.40 -8.34
CA PHE A 91 8.74 -16.57 -9.57
C PHE A 91 9.11 -18.03 -9.80
N TYR A 92 9.47 -18.36 -11.03
CA TYR A 92 10.04 -19.62 -11.45
C TYR A 92 9.17 -20.84 -11.17
N ILE A 93 7.84 -20.67 -11.29
CA ILE A 93 6.89 -21.78 -11.21
C ILE A 93 7.06 -22.66 -12.45
N GLY A 94 7.11 -23.96 -12.21
CA GLY A 94 7.45 -24.96 -13.22
C GLY A 94 8.94 -25.20 -13.41
N LEU A 95 9.81 -24.42 -12.73
CA LEU A 95 11.26 -24.56 -12.80
C LEU A 95 11.89 -24.84 -11.42
N ILE A 96 11.67 -23.96 -10.45
CA ILE A 96 12.15 -24.08 -9.07
C ILE A 96 11.03 -24.62 -8.19
N LEU A 97 9.89 -23.94 -8.18
CA LEU A 97 8.66 -24.40 -7.53
C LEU A 97 7.83 -25.15 -8.58
N PRO A 98 7.64 -26.49 -8.46
CA PRO A 98 6.94 -27.27 -9.48
C PRO A 98 5.53 -26.76 -9.79
N SER A 99 4.78 -26.43 -8.74
CA SER A 99 3.45 -25.82 -8.81
C SER A 99 3.13 -25.15 -7.46
N VAL A 100 2.14 -24.27 -7.43
CA VAL A 100 1.63 -23.72 -6.17
C VAL A 100 0.60 -24.72 -5.62
N ASP A 101 0.82 -25.21 -4.39
CA ASP A 101 -0.06 -26.15 -3.71
C ASP A 101 -1.37 -25.45 -3.28
N ASP A 102 -2.49 -26.17 -3.34
CA ASP A 102 -3.81 -25.66 -2.94
C ASP A 102 -3.87 -25.18 -1.50
N ARG A 103 -3.05 -25.74 -0.60
CA ARG A 103 -2.93 -25.31 0.80
C ARG A 103 -2.30 -23.91 0.91
N VAL A 104 -1.35 -23.57 0.04
CA VAL A 104 -0.76 -22.23 -0.05
C VAL A 104 -1.81 -21.23 -0.51
N ILE A 105 -2.58 -21.60 -1.54
CA ILE A 105 -3.69 -20.79 -2.06
C ILE A 105 -4.74 -20.57 -0.96
N ALA A 106 -5.14 -21.62 -0.24
CA ALA A 106 -6.09 -21.53 0.86
C ALA A 106 -5.57 -20.62 1.98
N CYS A 107 -4.30 -20.79 2.38
CA CYS A 107 -3.66 -19.96 3.40
C CYS A 107 -3.67 -18.46 3.02
N CYS A 108 -3.37 -18.14 1.77
CA CYS A 108 -3.40 -16.76 1.31
C CYS A 108 -4.84 -16.18 1.26
N ASN A 109 -5.82 -16.98 0.89
CA ASN A 109 -7.23 -16.57 0.90
C ASN A 109 -7.76 -16.33 2.32
N GLU A 110 -7.38 -17.16 3.30
CA GLU A 110 -7.75 -16.99 4.72
C GLU A 110 -7.20 -15.70 5.32
N LEU A 111 -6.06 -15.22 4.81
CA LEU A 111 -5.36 -14.04 5.31
C LEU A 111 -5.67 -12.78 4.50
N ASP A 112 -6.47 -12.86 3.43
CA ASP A 112 -6.64 -11.80 2.42
C ASP A 112 -5.30 -11.27 1.86
N LEU A 113 -4.28 -12.15 1.86
CA LEU A 113 -2.93 -11.86 1.39
C LEU A 113 -2.81 -12.17 -0.11
N VAL A 114 -2.47 -11.17 -0.91
CA VAL A 114 -2.44 -11.35 -2.37
C VAL A 114 -1.30 -12.28 -2.77
N LEU A 115 -1.62 -13.36 -3.48
CA LEU A 115 -0.65 -14.29 -4.06
C LEU A 115 -0.61 -14.11 -5.57
N ILE A 116 0.51 -13.61 -6.06
CA ILE A 116 0.75 -13.33 -7.47
C ILE A 116 1.75 -14.35 -8.01
N THR A 117 1.51 -14.87 -9.20
CA THR A 117 2.48 -15.71 -9.90
C THR A 117 2.96 -15.03 -11.16
N MET A 118 4.27 -15.07 -11.38
CA MET A 118 4.90 -14.61 -12.60
C MET A 118 4.90 -15.72 -13.66
N PRO A 119 4.87 -15.37 -14.96
CA PRO A 119 5.03 -16.35 -16.01
C PRO A 119 6.33 -17.16 -15.87
N GLY A 120 6.28 -18.45 -16.22
CA GLY A 120 7.42 -19.36 -16.05
C GLY A 120 8.64 -19.09 -16.95
N ASP A 121 8.62 -18.09 -17.81
CA ASP A 121 9.74 -17.74 -18.68
C ASP A 121 10.78 -16.90 -17.92
N ILE A 122 11.86 -17.56 -17.50
CA ILE A 122 12.99 -16.93 -16.80
C ILE A 122 13.78 -15.93 -17.65
N ARG A 123 13.58 -15.89 -18.96
CA ARG A 123 14.34 -15.00 -19.85
C ARG A 123 13.77 -13.60 -19.88
N THR A 124 12.46 -13.47 -19.66
CA THR A 124 11.73 -12.21 -19.80
C THR A 124 11.40 -11.54 -18.47
N HIS A 125 11.36 -12.28 -17.36
CA HIS A 125 10.96 -11.77 -16.06
C HIS A 125 12.07 -11.95 -15.02
N LYS A 126 12.61 -10.83 -14.52
CA LYS A 126 13.66 -10.81 -13.49
C LYS A 126 13.16 -10.09 -12.23
N TYR A 127 13.62 -10.53 -11.08
CA TYR A 127 13.37 -9.84 -9.81
C TYR A 127 13.71 -8.35 -9.87
N SER A 128 14.88 -8.03 -10.47
CA SER A 128 15.37 -6.66 -10.59
C SER A 128 14.40 -5.74 -11.32
N ASP A 129 13.75 -6.25 -12.35
CA ASP A 129 12.86 -5.45 -13.19
C ASP A 129 11.56 -5.14 -12.43
N VAL A 130 10.99 -6.14 -11.73
CA VAL A 130 9.81 -5.95 -10.87
C VAL A 130 10.12 -5.03 -9.70
N ILE A 131 11.27 -5.22 -9.03
CA ILE A 131 11.71 -4.36 -7.93
C ILE A 131 11.87 -2.92 -8.43
N GLY A 132 12.56 -2.73 -9.57
CA GLY A 132 12.79 -1.42 -10.16
C GLY A 132 11.50 -0.68 -10.51
N ASP A 133 10.57 -1.36 -11.17
CA ASP A 133 9.27 -0.78 -11.55
C ASP A 133 8.41 -0.43 -10.34
N ILE A 134 8.36 -1.29 -9.32
CA ILE A 134 7.61 -1.03 -8.08
C ILE A 134 8.18 0.20 -7.37
N TYR A 135 9.50 0.28 -7.15
CA TYR A 135 10.10 1.44 -6.51
C TYR A 135 9.93 2.71 -7.34
N HIS A 136 10.04 2.61 -8.67
CA HIS A 136 9.77 3.76 -9.55
C HIS A 136 8.33 4.27 -9.37
N ALA A 137 7.36 3.38 -9.30
CA ALA A 137 5.95 3.73 -9.08
C ALA A 137 5.72 4.36 -7.70
N ILE A 138 6.34 3.79 -6.63
CA ILE A 138 6.29 4.36 -5.28
C ILE A 138 6.86 5.78 -5.26
N PHE A 139 8.06 5.99 -5.82
CA PHE A 139 8.69 7.31 -5.84
C PHE A 139 7.90 8.32 -6.67
N LYS A 140 7.35 7.89 -7.80
CA LYS A 140 6.49 8.76 -8.63
C LYS A 140 5.25 9.22 -7.87
N ASP A 141 4.60 8.32 -7.12
CA ASP A 141 3.45 8.65 -6.29
C ASP A 141 3.82 9.61 -5.15
N GLN A 142 4.93 9.35 -4.45
CA GLN A 142 5.46 10.23 -3.41
C GLN A 142 5.82 11.63 -3.95
N GLN A 143 6.44 11.70 -5.13
CA GLN A 143 6.75 12.97 -5.78
C GLN A 143 5.48 13.72 -6.20
N ALA A 144 4.45 13.02 -6.66
CA ALA A 144 3.17 13.64 -7.00
C ALA A 144 2.55 14.33 -5.78
N GLY A 145 2.58 13.67 -4.60
CA GLY A 145 2.15 14.25 -3.33
C GLY A 145 2.99 15.46 -2.91
N SER A 146 4.32 15.36 -2.98
CA SER A 146 5.24 16.46 -2.65
C SER A 146 5.09 17.65 -3.62
N ASN A 147 4.94 17.39 -4.90
CA ASN A 147 4.70 18.43 -5.92
C ASN A 147 3.37 19.15 -5.68
N TYR A 148 2.34 18.44 -5.19
CA TYR A 148 1.08 19.09 -4.84
C TYR A 148 1.23 20.07 -3.68
N VAL A 149 1.89 19.66 -2.58
CA VAL A 149 2.13 20.53 -1.42
C VAL A 149 2.91 21.79 -1.83
N SER A 150 3.97 21.63 -2.59
CA SER A 150 4.76 22.76 -3.13
C SER A 150 3.93 23.67 -4.04
N THR A 151 3.09 23.10 -4.88
CA THR A 151 2.18 23.85 -5.76
C THR A 151 1.10 24.56 -4.95
N LEU A 152 0.54 23.90 -3.93
CA LEU A 152 -0.45 24.49 -3.02
C LEU A 152 0.13 25.72 -2.29
N ILE A 153 1.32 25.54 -1.68
CA ILE A 153 2.02 26.62 -0.97
C ILE A 153 2.28 27.79 -1.92
N ARG A 154 2.78 27.52 -3.12
CA ARG A 154 3.03 28.57 -4.13
C ARG A 154 1.73 29.28 -4.53
N ARG A 155 0.65 28.55 -4.80
CA ARG A 155 -0.66 29.16 -5.15
C ARG A 155 -1.19 30.00 -4.00
N PHE A 156 -1.12 29.48 -2.77
CA PHE A 156 -1.55 30.21 -1.58
C PHE A 156 -0.74 31.49 -1.35
N SER A 157 0.60 31.43 -1.51
CA SER A 157 1.50 32.58 -1.35
C SER A 157 1.28 33.66 -2.41
N ASN A 158 0.78 33.31 -3.59
CA ASN A 158 0.47 34.25 -4.68
C ASN A 158 -0.91 34.92 -4.53
N LEU A 159 -1.71 34.52 -3.53
CA LEU A 159 -3.00 35.18 -3.28
C LEU A 159 -2.78 36.59 -2.66
N PRO A 160 -3.71 37.53 -2.87
CA PRO A 160 -3.73 38.79 -2.11
C PRO A 160 -3.71 38.54 -0.59
N ALA A 161 -3.13 39.47 0.17
CA ALA A 161 -2.94 39.32 1.62
C ALA A 161 -4.25 38.99 2.37
N GLU A 162 -5.34 39.62 1.96
CA GLU A 162 -6.68 39.45 2.55
C GLU A 162 -7.25 38.02 2.34
N GLN A 163 -6.80 37.33 1.29
CA GLN A 163 -7.23 35.97 0.95
C GLN A 163 -6.32 34.90 1.56
N ARG A 164 -5.15 35.26 2.12
CA ARG A 164 -4.24 34.34 2.76
C ARG A 164 -4.65 34.03 4.19
N ASN A 165 -5.66 33.19 4.35
CA ASN A 165 -6.16 32.75 5.65
C ASN A 165 -6.40 31.23 5.67
N THR A 166 -6.57 30.68 6.88
CA THR A 166 -6.76 29.25 7.13
C THR A 166 -7.95 28.68 6.35
N GLY A 167 -9.06 29.41 6.26
CA GLY A 167 -10.26 28.98 5.55
C GLY A 167 -10.01 28.78 4.05
N THR A 168 -9.23 29.68 3.42
CA THR A 168 -8.84 29.56 2.01
C THR A 168 -7.91 28.36 1.79
N LEU A 169 -6.93 28.15 2.66
CA LEU A 169 -6.03 27.00 2.60
C LEU A 169 -6.81 25.69 2.73
N LEU A 170 -7.71 25.59 3.70
CA LEU A 170 -8.55 24.41 3.89
C LEU A 170 -9.47 24.14 2.69
N ARG A 171 -9.99 25.20 2.06
CA ARG A 171 -10.79 25.08 0.83
C ARG A 171 -9.99 24.51 -0.33
N MET A 172 -8.76 25.01 -0.51
CA MET A 172 -7.87 24.50 -1.57
C MET A 172 -7.54 23.01 -1.33
N LEU A 173 -7.29 22.62 -0.08
CA LEU A 173 -7.09 21.22 0.31
C LEU A 173 -8.34 20.37 0.09
N SER A 174 -9.50 20.82 0.57
CA SER A 174 -10.78 20.13 0.44
C SER A 174 -11.14 19.82 -1.02
N ASN A 175 -10.95 20.80 -1.90
CA ASN A 175 -11.20 20.65 -3.34
C ASN A 175 -10.27 19.64 -3.99
N HIS A 176 -9.01 19.59 -3.56
CA HIS A 176 -8.06 18.61 -4.09
C HIS A 176 -8.33 17.19 -3.60
N LEU A 177 -8.57 17.05 -2.30
CA LEU A 177 -8.83 15.76 -1.66
C LEU A 177 -10.24 15.23 -1.94
N GLN A 178 -11.13 16.09 -2.50
CA GLN A 178 -12.55 15.80 -2.65
C GLN A 178 -13.19 15.32 -1.34
N ALA A 179 -12.82 15.96 -0.24
CA ALA A 179 -13.23 15.60 1.13
C ALA A 179 -13.56 16.82 1.97
N SER A 180 -14.51 16.67 2.88
CA SER A 180 -14.79 17.66 3.91
C SER A 180 -13.67 17.68 4.95
N ILE A 181 -13.27 18.88 5.38
CA ILE A 181 -12.18 19.07 6.35
C ILE A 181 -12.70 19.84 7.56
N ILE A 182 -12.43 19.30 8.74
CA ILE A 182 -12.75 19.95 10.02
C ILE A 182 -11.44 20.22 10.75
N LEU A 183 -11.20 21.47 11.09
CA LEU A 183 -10.08 21.88 11.93
C LEU A 183 -10.55 22.06 13.37
N THR A 184 -9.93 21.37 14.31
CA THR A 184 -10.22 21.46 15.74
C THR A 184 -8.98 21.89 16.51
N ASP A 185 -9.20 22.51 17.67
CA ASP A 185 -8.14 22.73 18.65
C ASP A 185 -7.87 21.46 19.49
N TYR A 186 -6.89 21.53 20.40
CA TYR A 186 -6.54 20.42 21.30
C TYR A 186 -7.67 20.04 22.27
N LYS A 187 -8.65 20.91 22.50
CA LYS A 187 -9.84 20.65 23.29
C LYS A 187 -11.02 20.11 22.47
N LYS A 188 -10.75 19.77 21.20
CA LYS A 188 -11.72 19.30 20.20
C LYS A 188 -12.80 20.34 19.85
N SER A 189 -12.59 21.63 20.15
CA SER A 189 -13.47 22.70 19.68
C SER A 189 -13.21 22.95 18.20
N ILE A 190 -14.28 23.04 17.41
CA ILE A 190 -14.20 23.24 15.97
C ILE A 190 -13.86 24.70 15.70
N SER A 191 -12.74 24.94 15.00
CA SER A 191 -12.31 26.28 14.60
C SER A 191 -12.66 26.59 13.15
N ASN A 192 -12.69 25.59 12.27
CA ASN A 192 -13.04 25.74 10.86
C ASN A 192 -13.64 24.45 10.29
N ILE A 193 -14.64 24.62 9.40
CA ILE A 193 -15.25 23.53 8.63
C ILE A 193 -15.28 23.93 7.17
N VAL A 194 -14.80 23.03 6.31
CA VAL A 194 -14.93 23.16 4.85
C VAL A 194 -15.54 21.87 4.31
N CYS A 195 -16.63 21.98 3.58
CA CYS A 195 -17.38 20.84 3.06
C CYS A 195 -17.10 20.59 1.58
N TRP A 196 -17.00 19.31 1.22
CA TRP A 196 -16.97 18.88 -0.17
C TRP A 196 -17.95 17.70 -0.40
N PRO A 197 -18.82 17.75 -1.39
CA PRO A 197 -19.17 18.94 -2.19
C PRO A 197 -19.80 20.04 -1.32
N GLN A 198 -19.71 21.28 -1.75
CA GLN A 198 -20.14 22.44 -0.97
C GLN A 198 -21.64 22.42 -0.58
N SER A 199 -22.45 21.67 -1.33
CA SER A 199 -23.87 21.43 -1.02
C SER A 199 -24.14 20.73 0.30
N LEU A 200 -23.13 20.06 0.90
CA LEU A 200 -23.25 19.39 2.21
C LEU A 200 -23.03 20.33 3.40
N SER A 201 -22.71 21.61 3.17
CA SER A 201 -22.34 22.54 4.25
C SER A 201 -23.45 22.74 5.27
N GLU A 202 -24.71 22.82 4.86
CA GLU A 202 -25.86 23.00 5.76
C GLU A 202 -26.16 21.76 6.61
N LEU A 203 -26.03 20.56 6.01
CA LEU A 203 -26.24 19.28 6.69
C LEU A 203 -25.17 19.05 7.78
N LEU A 204 -23.90 19.19 7.40
CA LEU A 204 -22.77 18.99 8.32
C LEU A 204 -22.76 20.04 9.45
N SER A 205 -23.16 21.29 9.17
CA SER A 205 -23.25 22.34 10.19
C SER A 205 -24.33 22.07 11.21
N LYS A 206 -25.43 21.42 10.83
CA LYS A 206 -26.52 21.02 11.77
C LYS A 206 -26.08 19.85 12.65
N ASP A 207 -25.48 18.82 12.06
CA ASP A 207 -25.07 17.62 12.80
C ASP A 207 -23.92 17.89 13.78
N LEU A 208 -23.02 18.80 13.45
CA LEU A 208 -21.90 19.17 14.32
C LEU A 208 -22.31 20.07 15.46
N LYS A 209 -23.31 20.96 15.29
CA LYS A 209 -23.88 21.78 16.40
C LYS A 209 -24.62 20.93 17.44
N ILE A 210 -25.19 19.80 17.03
CA ILE A 210 -25.88 18.87 17.93
C ILE A 210 -24.87 18.12 18.83
N LYS A 211 -23.68 17.84 18.33
CA LYS A 211 -22.62 17.13 19.10
C LYS A 211 -21.81 18.01 20.04
N THR A 212 -21.85 19.33 19.88
CA THR A 212 -21.15 20.28 20.78
C THR A 212 -22.02 20.77 21.93
N SER A 213 -23.29 20.37 21.97
CA SER A 213 -24.28 20.79 23.01
C SER A 213 -24.67 19.67 23.98
N GLY A 214 -23.89 18.54 24.00
CA GLY A 214 -24.14 17.41 24.89
C GLY A 214 -22.96 17.16 25.84
#